data_c8b7146db91189be43b98f6d0bd20606
#
_entry.id   c8b7146db91189be43b98f6d0bd20606
#
_cell.length_a   1.000
_cell.length_b   1.000
_cell.length_c   1.000
_cell.angle_alpha   90.00
_cell.angle_beta   90.00
_cell.angle_gamma   90.00
#
_symmetry.space_group_name_H-M   'P 1'
#
loop_
_entity.id
_entity.type
_entity.pdbx_description
1 polymer ?
#
loop_
_entity_poly.entity_id
_entity_poly.type
_entity_poly.pdbx_seq_one_letter_code
_entity_poly.pdbx_strand_id
1 'polypeptide(L)'
;FIKRNLCRHQNRSVPYVQAKRKSWREHISENDAKHLVVLDESGTNTNMTRHYARSKKNERAVDSTPVDTPCSTTISSSVRLNGKTSYTVYCGGTTGERFAEYLKTKLIPTLSKTDVIVMDNMRSHHAKIVKQVLDESEIKYAYLTPYRPDFNPIAKMWSKLQAYLRKE
;
A
#
# COMPACT_ATOMS: atom_id res chain seq x y z
N PHE A 1 -7.40 29.84 3.19
CA PHE A 1 -6.67 29.48 1.97
C PHE A 1 -6.15 28.04 2.16
N ILE A 2 -6.72 27.08 1.45
CA ILE A 2 -6.26 25.70 1.42
C ILE A 2 -5.14 25.65 0.36
N LYS A 3 -3.88 25.55 0.79
CA LYS A 3 -2.77 25.21 -0.11
C LYS A 3 -2.96 23.76 -0.58
N ARG A 4 -3.57 23.56 -1.74
CA ARG A 4 -3.51 22.27 -2.44
C ARG A 4 -2.12 22.15 -3.04
N ASN A 5 -1.35 21.17 -2.58
CA ASN A 5 -0.08 20.81 -3.22
C ASN A 5 -0.36 20.36 -4.67
N LEU A 6 -0.07 21.22 -5.61
CA LEU A 6 -0.17 21.00 -7.05
C LEU A 6 1.07 20.24 -7.60
N CYS A 7 1.75 19.45 -6.80
CA CYS A 7 2.76 18.51 -7.29
C CYS A 7 2.07 17.37 -8.09
N ARG A 8 1.71 17.68 -9.33
CA ARG A 8 1.48 16.63 -10.33
C ARG A 8 2.85 16.04 -10.68
N HIS A 9 3.04 14.75 -10.45
CA HIS A 9 4.19 14.06 -11.02
C HIS A 9 4.20 14.32 -12.52
N GLN A 10 5.23 14.99 -13.02
CA GLN A 10 5.37 15.40 -14.44
C GLN A 10 5.20 14.23 -15.41
N ASN A 11 5.48 13.01 -14.97
CA ASN A 11 5.37 11.78 -15.76
C ASN A 11 3.93 11.31 -16.04
N ARG A 12 2.88 11.93 -15.46
CA ARG A 12 1.49 11.54 -15.70
C ARG A 12 0.97 11.90 -17.09
N SER A 13 1.54 12.92 -17.71
CA SER A 13 1.14 13.45 -19.02
C SER A 13 1.85 12.79 -20.21
N VAL A 14 2.83 11.92 -19.95
CA VAL A 14 3.56 11.23 -21.02
C VAL A 14 2.63 10.26 -21.75
N PRO A 15 2.52 10.32 -23.10
CA PRO A 15 1.59 9.50 -23.89
C PRO A 15 1.70 7.99 -23.60
N TYR A 16 2.91 7.47 -23.45
CA TYR A 16 3.17 6.07 -23.09
C TYR A 16 2.56 5.68 -21.72
N VAL A 17 2.64 6.57 -20.74
CA VAL A 17 2.03 6.34 -19.43
C VAL A 17 0.52 6.34 -19.56
N GLN A 18 -0.06 7.22 -20.34
CA GLN A 18 -1.51 7.26 -20.58
C GLN A 18 -2.01 6.01 -21.29
N ALA A 19 -1.30 5.52 -22.30
CA ALA A 19 -1.64 4.29 -23.00
C ALA A 19 -1.64 3.08 -22.03
N LYS A 20 -0.59 2.91 -21.23
CA LYS A 20 -0.53 1.88 -20.19
C LYS A 20 -1.67 2.02 -19.17
N ARG A 21 -2.10 3.25 -18.87
CA ARG A 21 -3.23 3.52 -17.99
C ARG A 21 -4.55 3.04 -18.59
N LYS A 22 -4.76 3.30 -19.82
CA LYS A 22 -5.98 2.89 -20.52
C LYS A 22 -6.04 1.37 -20.58
N SER A 23 -4.99 0.73 -21.07
CA SER A 23 -4.91 -0.73 -21.17
C SER A 23 -5.09 -1.44 -19.79
N TRP A 24 -4.47 -0.91 -18.74
CA TRP A 24 -4.65 -1.48 -17.40
C TRP A 24 -6.08 -1.34 -16.88
N ARG A 25 -6.74 -0.19 -17.12
CA ARG A 25 -8.15 0.01 -16.76
C ARG A 25 -9.05 -0.97 -17.47
N GLU A 26 -8.86 -1.13 -18.76
CA GLU A 26 -9.61 -2.08 -19.58
C GLU A 26 -9.46 -3.50 -19.02
N HIS A 27 -8.23 -3.92 -18.77
CA HIS A 27 -7.95 -5.26 -18.21
C HIS A 27 -8.56 -5.49 -16.81
N ILE A 28 -8.52 -4.48 -15.94
CA ILE A 28 -9.10 -4.61 -14.59
C ILE A 28 -10.64 -4.47 -14.64
N SER A 29 -11.19 -3.66 -15.55
CA SER A 29 -12.65 -3.49 -15.67
C SER A 29 -13.38 -4.75 -16.16
N GLU A 30 -12.67 -5.70 -16.76
CA GLU A 30 -13.19 -7.02 -17.11
C GLU A 30 -13.49 -7.88 -15.87
N ASN A 31 -12.91 -7.55 -14.72
CA ASN A 31 -13.13 -8.26 -13.47
C ASN A 31 -14.16 -7.54 -12.60
N ASP A 32 -15.07 -8.28 -11.97
CA ASP A 32 -15.98 -7.69 -10.98
C ASP A 32 -15.17 -7.15 -9.80
N ALA A 33 -15.43 -5.90 -9.43
CA ALA A 33 -14.75 -5.22 -8.33
C ALA A 33 -14.80 -6.00 -6.99
N LYS A 34 -15.79 -6.86 -6.81
CA LYS A 34 -15.91 -7.75 -5.64
C LYS A 34 -14.78 -8.76 -5.52
N HIS A 35 -14.19 -9.15 -6.65
CA HIS A 35 -13.09 -10.10 -6.73
C HIS A 35 -11.71 -9.47 -6.69
N LEU A 36 -11.63 -8.13 -6.69
CA LEU A 36 -10.35 -7.45 -6.59
C LEU A 36 -9.87 -7.42 -5.14
N VAL A 37 -8.63 -7.86 -4.95
CA VAL A 37 -7.92 -7.86 -3.67
C VAL A 37 -6.68 -6.99 -3.82
N VAL A 38 -6.75 -5.78 -3.31
CA VAL A 38 -5.65 -4.81 -3.42
C VAL A 38 -4.71 -4.99 -2.25
N LEU A 39 -3.43 -5.05 -2.54
CA LEU A 39 -2.36 -5.35 -1.61
C LEU A 39 -1.31 -4.24 -1.64
N ASP A 40 -0.81 -3.86 -0.46
CA ASP A 40 0.21 -2.83 -0.29
C ASP A 40 0.87 -2.91 1.08
N GLU A 41 1.99 -2.23 1.25
CA GLU A 41 2.73 -2.12 2.49
C GLU A 41 2.75 -0.71 3.04
N SER A 42 2.80 -0.62 4.35
CA SER A 42 3.03 0.64 5.06
C SER A 42 4.08 0.48 6.14
N GLY A 43 5.08 1.36 6.11
CA GLY A 43 6.07 1.47 7.19
C GLY A 43 5.57 2.38 8.29
N THR A 44 5.85 2.00 9.54
CA THR A 44 5.65 2.81 10.73
C THR A 44 6.94 2.84 11.55
N ASN A 45 7.23 3.95 12.19
CA ASN A 45 8.39 4.11 13.07
C ASN A 45 7.92 4.57 14.45
N THR A 46 8.66 4.22 15.49
CA THR A 46 8.36 4.62 16.87
C THR A 46 8.47 6.13 17.10
N ASN A 47 9.13 6.86 16.20
CA ASN A 47 9.22 8.31 16.22
C ASN A 47 8.13 9.04 15.42
N MET A 48 7.04 8.36 15.08
CA MET A 48 5.91 8.98 14.41
C MET A 48 5.19 9.93 15.37
N THR A 49 5.35 11.23 15.15
CA THR A 49 4.68 12.27 15.91
C THR A 49 3.71 13.06 15.03
N ARG A 50 2.90 13.91 15.66
CA ARG A 50 2.00 14.81 14.97
C ARG A 50 2.78 15.83 14.14
N HIS A 51 2.44 15.98 12.88
CA HIS A 51 3.08 16.97 12.00
C HIS A 51 2.59 18.41 12.25
N TYR A 52 1.44 18.56 12.91
CA TYR A 52 0.79 19.86 13.15
C TYR A 52 0.19 19.92 14.54
N ALA A 53 0.42 21.02 15.23
CA ALA A 53 -0.22 21.35 16.49
C ALA A 53 -0.84 22.74 16.40
N ARG A 54 -1.81 23.03 17.27
CA ARG A 54 -2.38 24.37 17.42
C ARG A 54 -1.95 24.96 18.75
N SER A 55 -1.50 26.21 18.70
CA SER A 55 -1.20 27.03 19.88
C SER A 55 -2.01 28.33 19.86
N LYS A 56 -2.01 29.07 20.96
CA LYS A 56 -2.59 30.39 20.99
C LYS A 56 -1.85 31.31 20.03
N LYS A 57 -2.52 32.39 19.63
CA LYS A 57 -1.91 33.43 18.77
C LYS A 57 -0.62 33.94 19.47
N ASN A 58 0.46 33.98 18.69
CA ASN A 58 1.80 34.38 19.13
C ASN A 58 2.53 33.39 20.06
N GLU A 59 2.02 32.18 20.26
CA GLU A 59 2.73 31.10 20.95
C GLU A 59 3.17 30.02 19.94
N ARG A 60 4.34 29.44 20.17
CA ARG A 60 4.84 28.32 19.36
C ARG A 60 4.34 27.02 19.97
N ALA A 61 3.74 26.16 19.17
CA ALA A 61 3.47 24.79 19.58
C ALA A 61 4.81 24.04 19.67
N VAL A 62 5.10 23.43 20.82
CA VAL A 62 6.29 22.63 21.06
C VAL A 62 5.85 21.23 21.43
N ASP A 63 6.49 20.23 20.82
CA ASP A 63 6.30 18.83 21.14
C ASP A 63 7.66 18.13 21.14
N SER A 64 7.77 16.99 21.81
CA SER A 64 8.98 16.18 21.88
C SER A 64 8.82 14.90 21.08
N THR A 65 9.86 14.53 20.37
CA THR A 65 9.92 13.30 19.60
C THR A 65 11.04 12.43 20.14
N PRO A 66 10.86 11.14 20.36
CA PRO A 66 11.95 10.23 20.67
C PRO A 66 13.03 10.32 19.60
N VAL A 67 14.27 10.59 20.01
CA VAL A 67 15.41 10.75 19.09
C VAL A 67 15.95 9.41 18.62
N ASP A 68 15.86 8.39 19.47
CA ASP A 68 16.28 7.04 19.13
C ASP A 68 15.33 6.41 18.13
N THR A 69 15.90 5.89 17.06
CA THR A 69 15.17 5.22 15.98
C THR A 69 15.31 3.71 16.16
N PRO A 70 14.58 3.10 17.02
CA PRO A 70 14.81 1.69 17.23
C PRO A 70 14.23 0.92 16.09
N CYS A 71 13.14 0.59 15.90
CA CYS A 71 12.66 -0.39 14.94
C CYS A 71 11.64 0.21 13.96
N SER A 72 11.96 0.12 12.68
CA SER A 72 10.94 0.36 11.65
C SER A 72 10.08 -0.90 11.58
N THR A 73 8.77 -0.73 11.71
CA THR A 73 7.80 -1.81 11.60
C THR A 73 7.08 -1.68 10.26
N THR A 74 7.00 -2.77 9.53
CA THR A 74 6.25 -2.84 8.27
C THR A 74 4.97 -3.64 8.46
N ILE A 75 3.88 -3.11 7.91
CA ILE A 75 2.58 -3.77 7.84
C ILE A 75 2.32 -4.07 6.38
N SER A 76 2.27 -5.35 5.99
CA SER A 76 1.74 -5.77 4.70
C SER A 76 0.28 -6.14 4.85
N SER A 77 -0.58 -5.58 4.03
CA SER A 77 -2.03 -5.84 4.13
C SER A 77 -2.70 -5.88 2.77
N SER A 78 -3.80 -6.59 2.73
CA SER A 78 -4.73 -6.59 1.61
C SER A 78 -6.08 -6.04 2.02
N VAL A 79 -6.80 -5.45 1.09
CA VAL A 79 -8.15 -4.96 1.28
C VAL A 79 -9.04 -5.35 0.12
N ARG A 80 -10.28 -5.73 0.43
CA ARG A 80 -11.35 -5.99 -0.53
C ARG A 80 -12.39 -4.89 -0.50
N LEU A 81 -13.24 -4.83 -1.52
CA LEU A 81 -14.35 -3.86 -1.60
C LEU A 81 -15.29 -3.95 -0.39
N ASN A 82 -15.50 -5.14 0.16
CA ASN A 82 -16.34 -5.36 1.34
C ASN A 82 -15.66 -5.00 2.68
N GLY A 83 -14.45 -4.44 2.64
CA GLY A 83 -13.67 -4.06 3.82
C GLY A 83 -12.92 -5.19 4.51
N LYS A 84 -13.06 -6.45 4.06
CA LYS A 84 -12.25 -7.54 4.61
C LYS A 84 -10.78 -7.30 4.33
N THR A 85 -9.95 -7.51 5.34
CA THR A 85 -8.49 -7.33 5.29
C THR A 85 -7.79 -8.60 5.76
N SER A 86 -6.64 -8.89 5.17
CA SER A 86 -5.66 -9.85 5.68
C SER A 86 -4.36 -9.09 5.86
N TYR A 87 -3.66 -9.27 6.98
CA TYR A 87 -2.44 -8.51 7.27
C TYR A 87 -1.40 -9.31 8.01
N THR A 88 -0.17 -8.85 7.94
CA THR A 88 0.95 -9.29 8.77
C THR A 88 1.79 -8.08 9.18
N VAL A 89 2.47 -8.20 10.32
CA VAL A 89 3.31 -7.13 10.87
C VAL A 89 4.67 -7.73 11.21
N TYR A 90 5.74 -7.03 10.83
CA TYR A 90 7.11 -7.47 11.11
C TYR A 90 8.07 -6.29 11.26
N CYS A 91 9.16 -6.49 11.99
CA CYS A 91 10.23 -5.51 12.10
C CYS A 91 11.08 -5.47 10.83
N GLY A 92 11.49 -4.27 10.41
CA GLY A 92 12.28 -4.03 9.22
C GLY A 92 11.47 -4.00 7.91
N GLY A 93 12.18 -3.98 6.79
CA GLY A 93 11.59 -3.86 5.45
C GLY A 93 11.00 -5.16 4.90
N THR A 94 10.21 -5.04 3.83
CA THR A 94 9.65 -6.17 3.08
C THR A 94 10.74 -6.83 2.24
N THR A 95 11.02 -8.12 2.51
CA THR A 95 11.82 -8.98 1.64
C THR A 95 10.92 -9.90 0.82
N GLY A 96 11.47 -10.50 -0.24
CA GLY A 96 10.72 -11.46 -1.05
C GLY A 96 10.23 -12.66 -0.24
N GLU A 97 11.03 -13.14 0.70
CA GLU A 97 10.71 -14.28 1.57
C GLU A 97 9.54 -13.95 2.51
N ARG A 98 9.61 -12.80 3.20
CA ARG A 98 8.55 -12.34 4.12
C ARG A 98 7.23 -12.11 3.38
N PHE A 99 7.32 -11.56 2.18
CA PHE A 99 6.16 -11.33 1.35
C PHE A 99 5.55 -12.65 0.85
N ALA A 100 6.38 -13.60 0.41
CA ALA A 100 5.93 -14.94 0.03
C ALA A 100 5.28 -15.69 1.21
N GLU A 101 5.85 -15.58 2.39
CA GLU A 101 5.27 -16.14 3.62
C GLU A 101 3.89 -15.54 3.92
N TYR A 102 3.76 -14.21 3.84
CA TYR A 102 2.48 -13.53 4.00
C TYR A 102 1.44 -14.02 2.98
N LEU A 103 1.80 -14.11 1.72
CA LEU A 103 0.92 -14.63 0.67
C LEU A 103 0.46 -16.05 1.02
N LYS A 104 1.40 -16.95 1.31
CA LYS A 104 1.14 -18.37 1.55
C LYS A 104 0.30 -18.63 2.80
N THR A 105 0.64 -17.95 3.91
CA THR A 105 0.07 -18.28 5.22
C THR A 105 -1.16 -17.44 5.58
N LYS A 106 -1.29 -16.23 5.05
CA LYS A 106 -2.34 -15.28 5.44
C LYS A 106 -3.30 -14.93 4.32
N LEU A 107 -2.80 -14.62 3.13
CA LEU A 107 -3.65 -14.11 2.06
C LEU A 107 -4.29 -15.22 1.23
N ILE A 108 -3.51 -16.09 0.62
CA ILE A 108 -4.00 -17.15 -0.29
C ILE A 108 -5.10 -18.01 0.33
N PRO A 109 -5.02 -18.43 1.62
CA PRO A 109 -6.09 -19.21 2.24
C PRO A 109 -7.44 -18.49 2.33
N THR A 110 -7.48 -17.17 2.16
CA THR A 110 -8.72 -16.36 2.19
C THR A 110 -9.29 -16.07 0.81
N LEU A 111 -8.58 -16.47 -0.24
CA LEU A 111 -8.91 -16.18 -1.62
C LEU A 111 -9.67 -17.33 -2.29
N SER A 112 -10.48 -16.98 -3.27
CA SER A 112 -11.11 -17.91 -4.21
C SER A 112 -10.41 -17.86 -5.58
N LYS A 113 -10.59 -18.87 -6.42
CA LYS A 113 -10.02 -18.91 -7.79
C LYS A 113 -10.52 -17.79 -8.70
N THR A 114 -11.62 -17.13 -8.35
CA THR A 114 -12.17 -15.98 -9.08
C THR A 114 -11.53 -14.65 -8.66
N ASP A 115 -10.81 -14.64 -7.56
CA ASP A 115 -10.17 -13.42 -7.06
C ASP A 115 -8.94 -13.04 -7.88
N VAL A 116 -8.64 -11.74 -7.93
CA VAL A 116 -7.50 -11.17 -8.62
C VAL A 116 -6.71 -10.32 -7.64
N ILE A 117 -5.46 -10.69 -7.39
CA ILE A 117 -4.54 -9.93 -6.54
C ILE A 117 -4.00 -8.75 -7.35
N VAL A 118 -4.16 -7.54 -6.82
CA VAL A 118 -3.59 -6.31 -7.38
C VAL A 118 -2.54 -5.77 -6.42
N MET A 119 -1.29 -5.69 -6.86
CA MET A 119 -0.17 -5.23 -6.06
C MET A 119 0.68 -4.21 -6.80
N ASP A 120 1.47 -3.43 -6.08
CA ASP A 120 2.38 -2.48 -6.66
C ASP A 120 3.60 -3.16 -7.31
N ASN A 121 4.47 -2.35 -7.90
CA ASN A 121 5.63 -2.81 -8.67
C ASN A 121 6.92 -2.83 -7.83
N MET A 122 6.82 -3.17 -6.55
CA MET A 122 7.99 -3.26 -5.65
C MET A 122 8.90 -4.43 -6.03
N ARG A 123 10.22 -4.28 -5.85
CA ARG A 123 11.20 -5.33 -6.20
C ARG A 123 10.95 -6.65 -5.48
N SER A 124 10.53 -6.58 -4.21
CA SER A 124 10.18 -7.76 -3.40
C SER A 124 9.05 -8.58 -4.01
N HIS A 125 8.06 -7.94 -4.68
CA HIS A 125 6.95 -8.61 -5.33
C HIS A 125 7.35 -9.36 -6.60
N HIS A 126 8.49 -9.01 -7.18
CA HIS A 126 9.04 -9.69 -8.36
C HIS A 126 10.04 -10.81 -8.01
N ALA A 127 10.27 -11.07 -6.74
CA ALA A 127 11.17 -12.14 -6.31
C ALA A 127 10.70 -13.51 -6.84
N LYS A 128 11.65 -14.38 -7.20
CA LYS A 128 11.35 -15.72 -7.75
C LYS A 128 10.42 -16.52 -6.84
N ILE A 129 10.69 -16.49 -5.53
CA ILE A 129 9.88 -17.20 -4.53
C ILE A 129 8.43 -16.69 -4.50
N VAL A 130 8.20 -15.39 -4.68
CA VAL A 130 6.84 -14.80 -4.74
C VAL A 130 6.10 -15.28 -5.97
N LYS A 131 6.76 -15.28 -7.13
CA LYS A 131 6.17 -15.80 -8.37
C LYS A 131 5.81 -17.27 -8.25
N GLN A 132 6.68 -18.08 -7.69
CA GLN A 132 6.39 -19.50 -7.44
C GLN A 132 5.14 -19.69 -6.59
N VAL A 133 5.02 -18.96 -5.48
CA VAL A 133 3.84 -19.05 -4.59
C VAL A 133 2.56 -18.61 -5.30
N LEU A 134 2.61 -17.57 -6.13
CA LEU A 134 1.46 -17.09 -6.90
C LEU A 134 1.06 -18.09 -7.99
N ASP A 135 2.02 -18.64 -8.72
CA ASP A 135 1.81 -19.60 -9.79
C ASP A 135 1.24 -20.94 -9.23
N GLU A 136 1.78 -21.42 -8.09
CA GLU A 136 1.27 -22.60 -7.39
C GLU A 136 -0.16 -22.41 -6.88
N SER A 137 -0.57 -21.18 -6.55
CA SER A 137 -1.92 -20.89 -6.06
C SER A 137 -2.99 -20.88 -7.15
N GLU A 138 -2.60 -20.81 -8.42
CA GLU A 138 -3.50 -20.64 -9.58
C GLU A 138 -4.40 -19.36 -9.49
N ILE A 139 -4.09 -18.41 -8.61
CA ILE A 139 -4.82 -17.16 -8.45
C ILE A 139 -4.28 -16.13 -9.42
N LYS A 140 -5.17 -15.46 -10.12
CA LYS A 140 -4.78 -14.37 -11.02
C LYS A 140 -4.18 -13.20 -10.25
N TYR A 141 -3.14 -12.59 -10.80
CA TYR A 141 -2.55 -11.38 -10.21
C TYR A 141 -2.18 -10.35 -11.28
N ALA A 142 -2.17 -9.09 -10.88
CA ALA A 142 -1.81 -7.98 -11.74
C ALA A 142 -0.96 -6.96 -10.97
N TYR A 143 0.05 -6.42 -11.64
CA TYR A 143 0.85 -5.33 -11.08
C TYR A 143 0.27 -3.98 -11.47
N LEU A 144 0.20 -3.07 -10.51
CA LEU A 144 -0.11 -1.67 -10.78
C LEU A 144 0.95 -1.08 -11.71
N THR A 145 0.51 -0.27 -12.67
CA THR A 145 1.48 0.43 -13.52
C THR A 145 2.22 1.51 -12.71
N PRO A 146 3.48 1.82 -13.03
CA PRO A 146 4.28 2.82 -12.31
C PRO A 146 3.57 4.17 -12.15
N TYR A 147 3.85 4.89 -11.06
CA TYR A 147 3.33 6.24 -10.74
C TYR A 147 1.83 6.34 -10.48
N ARG A 148 1.27 5.46 -9.61
CA ARG A 148 -0.17 5.34 -9.39
C ARG A 148 -0.69 5.30 -7.96
N PRO A 149 -0.48 6.33 -7.16
CA PRO A 149 -1.14 6.40 -5.84
C PRO A 149 -2.67 6.56 -5.95
N ASP A 150 -3.19 7.02 -7.11
CA ASP A 150 -4.61 7.25 -7.34
C ASP A 150 -5.43 5.98 -7.64
N PHE A 151 -4.78 4.88 -8.02
CA PHE A 151 -5.43 3.59 -8.23
C PHE A 151 -5.25 2.61 -7.08
N ASN A 152 -4.56 2.99 -6.05
CA ASN A 152 -4.38 2.17 -4.88
C ASN A 152 -5.36 2.59 -3.77
N PRO A 153 -6.54 1.94 -3.64
CA PRO A 153 -7.53 2.31 -2.63
C PRO A 153 -7.01 2.10 -1.20
N ILE A 154 -6.07 1.17 -1.00
CA ILE A 154 -5.48 0.87 0.31
C ILE A 154 -4.63 2.04 0.83
N ALA A 155 -4.11 2.91 -0.04
CA ALA A 155 -3.39 4.12 0.36
C ALA A 155 -4.22 5.06 1.24
N LYS A 156 -5.56 5.09 1.04
CA LYS A 156 -6.47 5.84 1.91
C LYS A 156 -6.61 5.19 3.30
N MET A 157 -6.56 3.88 3.36
CA MET A 157 -6.55 3.13 4.62
C MET A 157 -5.26 3.43 5.39
N TRP A 158 -4.11 3.37 4.72
CA TRP A 158 -2.81 3.71 5.31
C TRP A 158 -2.76 5.14 5.85
N SER A 159 -3.27 6.10 5.10
CA SER A 159 -3.33 7.51 5.54
C SER A 159 -4.11 7.67 6.85
N LYS A 160 -5.23 6.96 7.01
CA LYS A 160 -6.02 6.98 8.25
C LYS A 160 -5.30 6.28 9.40
N LEU A 161 -4.72 5.12 9.14
CA LEU A 161 -3.97 4.36 10.14
C LEU A 161 -2.77 5.17 10.64
N GLN A 162 -1.97 5.72 9.75
CA GLN A 162 -0.83 6.56 10.12
C GLN A 162 -1.25 7.82 10.88
N ALA A 163 -2.38 8.44 10.51
CA ALA A 163 -2.92 9.57 11.25
C ALA A 163 -3.38 9.19 12.65
N TYR A 164 -3.89 7.99 12.83
CA TYR A 164 -4.26 7.45 14.14
C TYR A 164 -3.01 7.20 14.99
N LEU A 165 -2.03 6.47 14.45
CA LEU A 165 -0.78 6.14 15.15
C LEU A 165 0.03 7.37 15.60
N ARG A 166 -0.10 8.50 14.90
CA ARG A 166 0.54 9.77 15.31
C ARG A 166 -0.19 10.51 16.43
N LYS A 167 -1.34 10.04 16.87
CA LYS A 167 -2.09 10.68 17.96
C LYS A 167 -1.80 10.05 19.30
N GLU A 168 -1.42 8.77 19.30
CA GLU A 168 -1.03 8.02 20.48
C GLU A 168 0.43 8.34 20.88
#